data_15585c14982fb1d953e6202f402842a1
#
_entry.id   15585c14982fb1d953e6202f402842a1
#
_cell.length_a   1.000
_cell.length_b   1.000
_cell.length_c   1.000
_cell.angle_alpha   90.00
_cell.angle_beta   90.00
_cell.angle_gamma   90.00
#
_symmetry.space_group_name_H-M   'P 1'
#
loop_
_entity.id
_entity.type
_entity.pdbx_description
1 polymer ?
#
loop_
_entity_poly.entity_id
_entity_poly.type
_entity_poly.pdbx_seq_one_letter_code
_entity_poly.pdbx_strand_id
1 'polypeptide(L)'
;MQTGDFTNAANTYYAAPQQLNKAGQIIGHNHVVIEAIPSLGSTQPTNPRVFAFFKGLNGVAANGKLTADVTKGLPAGTYRMSSISAAANHQSVLMPVAQRGSVDDAVYVGLFLATSFWDFF
;
A
#
# COMPACT_ATOMS: atom_id res chain seq x y z
N MET A 1 8.42 -9.93 -3.49
CA MET A 1 8.73 -9.67 -2.07
C MET A 1 7.88 -10.59 -1.23
N GLN A 2 8.45 -11.21 -0.21
CA GLN A 2 7.72 -12.07 0.72
C GLN A 2 7.56 -11.34 2.05
N THR A 3 6.37 -11.27 2.56
CA THR A 3 6.05 -10.77 3.90
C THR A 3 6.01 -11.94 4.89
N GLY A 4 6.21 -11.67 6.16
CA GLY A 4 6.18 -12.67 7.23
C GLY A 4 7.55 -13.03 7.80
N ASP A 5 8.63 -12.81 7.05
CA ASP A 5 10.00 -12.90 7.58
C ASP A 5 10.46 -11.58 8.23
N PHE A 6 9.50 -10.73 8.53
CA PHE A 6 9.71 -9.42 9.11
C PHE A 6 9.50 -9.47 10.62
N THR A 7 10.43 -8.87 11.37
CA THR A 7 10.32 -8.73 12.80
C THR A 7 10.26 -7.27 13.22
N ASN A 8 9.46 -6.97 14.24
CA ASN A 8 9.30 -5.63 14.80
C ASN A 8 10.37 -5.25 15.82
N ALA A 9 11.42 -6.05 15.98
CA ALA A 9 12.49 -5.71 16.88
C ALA A 9 13.25 -4.46 16.39
N ALA A 10 13.41 -3.47 17.26
CA ALA A 10 13.99 -2.18 16.90
C ALA A 10 15.37 -2.29 16.21
N ASN A 11 16.20 -3.22 16.62
CA ASN A 11 17.51 -3.46 16.02
C ASN A 11 17.45 -4.05 14.60
N THR A 12 16.44 -4.85 14.29
CA THR A 12 16.18 -5.36 12.93
C THR A 12 15.34 -4.40 12.11
N TYR A 13 14.44 -3.71 12.75
CA TYR A 13 13.48 -2.82 12.13
C TYR A 13 14.12 -1.53 11.59
N TYR A 14 15.05 -0.94 12.34
CA TYR A 14 15.69 0.33 11.99
C TYR A 14 17.11 0.21 11.45
N ALA A 15 17.81 -0.85 11.78
CA ALA A 15 19.25 -0.96 11.51
C ALA A 15 19.60 -2.03 10.47
N ALA A 16 18.76 -3.02 10.24
CA ALA A 16 19.07 -4.08 9.31
C ALA A 16 18.94 -3.62 7.85
N PRO A 17 19.96 -3.81 7.01
CA PRO A 17 19.86 -3.57 5.58
C PRO A 17 18.89 -4.57 4.94
N GLN A 18 18.48 -4.31 3.68
CA GLN A 18 17.67 -5.23 2.91
C GLN A 18 18.34 -6.62 2.86
N GLN A 19 17.57 -7.65 3.15
CA GLN A 19 18.01 -9.03 3.17
C GLN A 19 17.16 -9.89 2.24
N LEU A 20 17.70 -11.03 1.87
CA LEU A 20 17.00 -12.07 1.13
C LEU A 20 16.80 -13.29 2.03
N ASN A 21 15.67 -13.96 1.87
CA ASN A 21 15.45 -15.26 2.46
C ASN A 21 16.21 -16.36 1.66
N LYS A 22 16.15 -17.61 2.14
CA LYS A 22 16.83 -18.74 1.49
C LYS A 22 16.36 -19.01 0.05
N ALA A 23 15.17 -18.55 -0.31
CA ALA A 23 14.63 -18.66 -1.68
C ALA A 23 15.01 -17.48 -2.58
N GLY A 24 15.84 -16.55 -2.11
CA GLY A 24 16.24 -15.37 -2.86
C GLY A 24 15.18 -14.26 -2.92
N GLN A 25 14.15 -14.32 -2.07
CA GLN A 25 13.10 -13.31 -2.00
C GLN A 25 13.47 -12.24 -0.97
N ILE A 26 13.09 -11.00 -1.27
CA ILE A 26 13.33 -9.86 -0.37
C ILE A 26 12.50 -10.03 0.91
N ILE A 27 13.16 -9.96 2.05
CA ILE A 27 12.52 -9.88 3.37
C ILE A 27 12.05 -8.45 3.57
N GLY A 28 10.77 -8.27 3.79
CA GLY A 28 10.18 -6.95 3.93
C GLY A 28 8.67 -7.01 4.09
N HIS A 29 8.05 -5.84 4.05
CA HIS A 29 6.62 -5.66 4.26
C HIS A 29 6.07 -4.60 3.31
N ASN A 30 4.76 -4.52 3.23
CA ASN A 30 4.05 -3.54 2.44
C ASN A 30 3.16 -2.66 3.32
N HIS A 31 2.87 -1.48 2.82
CA HIS A 31 1.82 -0.63 3.35
C HIS A 31 0.82 -0.34 2.24
N VAL A 32 -0.41 -0.06 2.63
CA VAL A 32 -1.43 0.51 1.75
C VAL A 32 -1.78 1.90 2.27
N VAL A 33 -1.75 2.86 1.38
CA VAL A 33 -2.12 4.26 1.64
C VAL A 33 -3.27 4.63 0.71
N ILE A 34 -4.32 5.23 1.26
CA ILE A 34 -5.42 5.81 0.46
C ILE A 34 -5.51 7.30 0.81
N GLU A 35 -5.43 8.13 -0.21
CA GLU A 35 -5.49 9.58 -0.11
C GLU A 35 -6.68 10.09 -0.91
N ALA A 36 -7.43 11.03 -0.33
CA ALA A 36 -8.45 11.75 -1.08
C ALA A 36 -7.79 12.73 -2.04
N ILE A 37 -8.30 12.77 -3.27
CA ILE A 37 -7.84 13.67 -4.33
C ILE A 37 -9.02 14.45 -4.91
N PRO A 38 -8.81 15.67 -5.44
CA PRO A 38 -9.90 16.47 -5.99
C PRO A 38 -10.63 15.85 -7.18
N SER A 39 -9.93 15.12 -8.03
CA SER A 39 -10.48 14.41 -9.20
C SER A 39 -9.51 13.34 -9.69
N LEU A 40 -9.98 12.43 -10.55
CA LEU A 40 -9.13 11.40 -11.16
C LEU A 40 -7.99 11.98 -12.02
N GLY A 41 -8.18 13.17 -12.57
CA GLY A 41 -7.16 13.88 -13.35
C GLY A 41 -6.33 14.90 -12.57
N SER A 42 -6.43 14.90 -11.24
CA SER A 42 -5.70 15.86 -10.41
C SER A 42 -4.19 15.67 -10.54
N THR A 43 -3.48 16.78 -10.79
CA THR A 43 -2.02 16.85 -10.77
C THR A 43 -1.50 17.54 -9.51
N GLN A 44 -2.40 17.90 -8.58
CA GLN A 44 -2.01 18.53 -7.33
C GLN A 44 -1.32 17.51 -6.41
N PRO A 45 -0.20 17.87 -5.78
CA PRO A 45 0.45 17.02 -4.79
C PRO A 45 -0.46 16.83 -3.59
N THR A 46 -0.51 15.61 -3.08
CA THR A 46 -1.22 15.30 -1.83
C THR A 46 -0.37 15.68 -0.62
N ASN A 47 -1.01 15.88 0.52
CA ASN A 47 -0.31 16.10 1.78
C ASN A 47 0.07 14.73 2.39
N PRO A 48 1.36 14.38 2.50
CA PRO A 48 1.78 13.06 2.97
C PRO A 48 1.46 12.80 4.45
N ARG A 49 0.99 13.80 5.18
CA ARG A 49 0.55 13.67 6.57
C ARG A 49 -0.95 13.44 6.71
N VAL A 50 -1.70 13.49 5.60
CA VAL A 50 -3.16 13.37 5.59
C VAL A 50 -3.56 12.27 4.63
N PHE A 51 -4.13 11.21 5.16
CA PHE A 51 -4.62 10.08 4.39
C PHE A 51 -5.97 9.61 4.92
N ALA A 52 -6.79 9.08 4.01
CA ALA A 52 -8.10 8.52 4.34
C ALA A 52 -7.96 7.12 4.98
N PHE A 53 -6.89 6.41 4.63
CA PHE A 53 -6.58 5.10 5.18
C PHE A 53 -5.09 4.81 5.09
N PHE A 54 -4.56 4.15 6.12
CA PHE A 54 -3.20 3.62 6.14
C PHE A 54 -3.18 2.27 6.87
N LYS A 55 -2.50 1.29 6.29
CA LYS A 55 -2.30 0.01 6.96
C LYS A 55 -0.97 -0.63 6.57
N GLY A 56 -0.18 -1.04 7.55
CA GLY A 56 0.96 -1.94 7.37
C GLY A 56 0.48 -3.38 7.16
N LEU A 57 1.03 -4.05 6.17
CA LEU A 57 0.76 -5.44 5.83
C LEU A 57 1.97 -6.30 6.22
N ASN A 58 2.05 -6.64 7.50
CA ASN A 58 3.19 -7.35 8.10
C ASN A 58 2.95 -8.86 8.19
N GLY A 59 1.83 -9.34 7.68
CA GLY A 59 1.49 -10.77 7.70
C GLY A 59 2.14 -11.54 6.56
N VAL A 60 2.00 -12.86 6.63
CA VAL A 60 2.39 -13.77 5.54
C VAL A 60 1.36 -13.69 4.42
N ALA A 61 1.83 -13.64 3.18
CA ALA A 61 0.95 -13.69 2.02
C ALA A 61 0.21 -15.04 1.96
N ALA A 62 -1.10 -15.00 1.83
CA ALA A 62 -1.94 -16.18 1.61
C ALA A 62 -2.19 -16.35 0.10
N ASN A 63 -1.77 -17.48 -0.47
CA ASN A 63 -1.85 -17.72 -1.91
C ASN A 63 -1.25 -16.59 -2.77
N GLY A 64 -0.14 -16.04 -2.35
CA GLY A 64 0.55 -14.94 -3.03
C GLY A 64 -0.14 -13.58 -2.90
N LYS A 65 -1.14 -13.45 -2.04
CA LYS A 65 -1.91 -12.21 -1.84
C LYS A 65 -1.78 -11.68 -0.42
N LEU A 66 -1.69 -10.36 -0.32
CA LEU A 66 -1.87 -9.59 0.92
C LEU A 66 -3.14 -8.78 0.78
N THR A 67 -3.93 -8.72 1.84
CA THR A 67 -5.20 -7.99 1.84
C THR A 67 -5.27 -6.99 2.99
N ALA A 68 -5.96 -5.90 2.74
CA ALA A 68 -6.30 -4.91 3.74
C ALA A 68 -7.78 -4.57 3.64
N ASP A 69 -8.50 -4.70 4.76
CA ASP A 69 -9.91 -4.34 4.82
C ASP A 69 -10.04 -2.90 5.33
N VAL A 70 -10.76 -2.09 4.58
CA VAL A 70 -11.15 -0.73 4.98
C VAL A 70 -12.48 -0.82 5.73
N THR A 71 -12.43 -1.37 6.94
CA THR A 71 -13.63 -1.77 7.70
C THR A 71 -14.61 -0.65 7.99
N LYS A 72 -14.14 0.60 8.08
CA LYS A 72 -15.00 1.78 8.27
C LYS A 72 -15.56 2.34 6.96
N GLY A 73 -15.16 1.74 5.82
CA GLY A 73 -15.46 2.31 4.52
C GLY A 73 -14.74 3.65 4.28
N LEU A 74 -15.03 4.24 3.14
CA LEU A 74 -14.59 5.59 2.77
C LEU A 74 -15.82 6.40 2.35
N PRO A 75 -15.88 7.70 2.65
CA PRO A 75 -16.92 8.58 2.09
C PRO A 75 -16.94 8.54 0.56
N ALA A 76 -18.06 8.94 -0.04
CA ALA A 76 -18.09 9.18 -1.48
C ALA A 76 -17.03 10.23 -1.86
N GLY A 77 -16.27 9.97 -2.92
CA GLY A 77 -15.17 10.83 -3.32
C GLY A 77 -14.22 10.16 -4.29
N THR A 78 -13.15 10.85 -4.61
CA THR A 78 -12.10 10.35 -5.49
C THR A 78 -10.84 10.09 -4.67
N TYR A 79 -10.19 8.97 -4.92
CA TYR A 79 -9.06 8.52 -4.13
C TYR A 79 -7.93 8.00 -5.01
N ARG A 80 -6.71 8.18 -4.53
CA ARG A 80 -5.53 7.46 -4.98
C ARG A 80 -5.20 6.42 -3.91
N MET A 81 -5.09 5.17 -4.31
CA MET A 81 -4.60 4.08 -3.47
C MET A 81 -3.22 3.67 -3.98
N SER A 82 -2.24 3.63 -3.10
CA SER A 82 -0.87 3.25 -3.44
C SER A 82 -0.33 2.22 -2.45
N SER A 83 0.60 1.40 -2.94
CA SER A 83 1.44 0.54 -2.11
C SER A 83 2.71 1.27 -1.71
N ILE A 84 3.33 0.84 -0.62
CA ILE A 84 4.69 1.20 -0.24
C ILE A 84 5.41 -0.10 0.11
N SER A 85 6.37 -0.48 -0.73
CA SER A 85 7.17 -1.69 -0.54
C SER A 85 8.45 -1.36 0.20
N ALA A 86 8.61 -1.91 1.40
CA ALA A 86 9.71 -1.60 2.29
C ALA A 86 10.48 -2.85 2.72
N ALA A 87 11.78 -2.73 2.85
CA ALA A 87 12.61 -3.68 3.57
C ALA A 87 12.31 -3.62 5.08
N ALA A 88 12.90 -4.52 5.87
CA ALA A 88 12.65 -4.57 7.31
C ALA A 88 12.92 -3.24 8.03
N ASN A 89 13.89 -2.47 7.57
CA ASN A 89 14.27 -1.15 8.12
C ASN A 89 13.46 0.02 7.55
N HIS A 90 12.35 -0.21 6.87
CA HIS A 90 11.54 0.80 6.15
C HIS A 90 12.25 1.51 4.99
N GLN A 91 13.44 1.08 4.63
CA GLN A 91 14.06 1.52 3.40
C GLN A 91 13.21 1.05 2.20
N SER A 92 13.06 1.87 1.19
CA SER A 92 12.46 1.44 -0.09
C SER A 92 13.20 0.22 -0.62
N VAL A 93 12.46 -0.75 -1.14
CA VAL A 93 13.02 -1.98 -1.68
C VAL A 93 14.00 -1.67 -2.82
N LEU A 94 15.18 -2.25 -2.76
CA LEU A 94 16.18 -2.17 -3.83
C LEU A 94 15.90 -3.25 -4.87
N MET A 95 15.82 -2.84 -6.13
CA MET A 95 15.59 -3.76 -7.25
C MET A 95 16.88 -4.48 -7.62
N PRO A 96 16.85 -5.82 -7.76
CA PRO A 96 18.07 -6.62 -7.95
C PRO A 96 18.68 -6.52 -9.36
N VAL A 97 17.93 -6.06 -10.33
CA VAL A 97 18.37 -5.91 -11.74
C VAL A 97 18.02 -4.51 -12.16
N ALA A 98 18.64 -4.00 -13.23
CA ALA A 98 18.36 -2.67 -13.80
C ALA A 98 16.92 -2.52 -14.32
N GLN A 99 15.97 -3.00 -13.53
CA GLN A 99 14.55 -2.84 -13.79
C GLN A 99 14.17 -1.39 -13.55
N ARG A 100 13.53 -0.80 -14.51
CA ARG A 100 13.13 0.61 -14.47
C ARG A 100 11.68 0.72 -14.02
N GLY A 101 11.38 1.78 -13.30
CA GLY A 101 10.05 2.09 -12.81
C GLY A 101 9.94 2.06 -11.28
N SER A 102 8.75 2.34 -10.78
CA SER A 102 8.46 2.31 -9.35
C SER A 102 8.31 0.87 -8.87
N VAL A 103 8.76 0.60 -7.66
CA VAL A 103 8.48 -0.66 -6.93
C VAL A 103 7.10 -0.63 -6.28
N ASP A 104 6.48 0.53 -6.26
CA ASP A 104 5.15 0.78 -5.71
C ASP A 104 4.17 0.99 -6.85
N ASP A 105 2.96 0.54 -6.63
CA ASP A 105 1.85 0.69 -7.57
C ASP A 105 0.84 1.70 -7.05
N ALA A 106 0.11 2.33 -7.96
CA ALA A 106 -0.95 3.26 -7.63
C ALA A 106 -2.15 3.07 -8.53
N VAL A 107 -3.33 3.09 -7.93
CA VAL A 107 -4.61 3.06 -8.64
C VAL A 107 -5.50 4.20 -8.19
N TYR A 108 -6.37 4.65 -9.09
CA TYR A 108 -7.31 5.75 -8.86
C TYR A 108 -8.72 5.21 -8.84
N VAL A 109 -9.50 5.60 -7.84
CA VAL A 109 -10.84 5.05 -7.59
C VAL A 109 -11.82 6.19 -7.34
N GLY A 110 -12.99 6.12 -7.99
CA GLY A 110 -14.14 6.94 -7.64
C GLY A 110 -15.14 6.13 -6.82
N LEU A 111 -15.53 6.62 -5.66
CA LEU A 111 -16.58 6.04 -4.84
C LEU A 111 -17.80 6.97 -4.92
N PHE A 112 -18.93 6.42 -5.34
CA PHE A 112 -20.19 7.13 -5.49
C PHE A 112 -21.20 6.55 -4.50
N LEU A 113 -22.06 7.42 -3.96
CA LEU A 113 -23.24 6.94 -3.25
C LEU A 113 -24.14 6.25 -4.27
N ALA A 114 -24.52 5.02 -4.01
CA ALA A 114 -25.62 4.40 -4.77
C ALA A 114 -26.90 5.18 -4.44
N THR A 115 -27.31 6.06 -5.32
CA THR A 115 -28.66 6.61 -5.28
C THR A 115 -29.58 5.48 -5.73
N SER A 116 -30.31 4.88 -4.79
CA SER A 116 -31.44 4.02 -5.13
C SER A 116 -32.51 4.92 -5.78
N PHE A 117 -32.53 4.93 -7.09
CA PHE A 117 -33.70 5.43 -7.84
C PHE A 117 -34.81 4.42 -7.63
N TRP A 118 -35.68 4.71 -6.68
CA TRP A 118 -37.04 4.17 -6.69
C TRP A 118 -37.86 5.08 -7.59
N ASP A 119 -37.82 4.81 -8.89
CA ASP A 119 -38.84 5.36 -9.79
C ASP A 119 -40.13 4.60 -9.49
N PHE A 120 -41.04 5.25 -8.77
CA PHE A 120 -42.45 4.88 -8.75
C PHE A 120 -43.08 5.41 -10.01
N PHE A 121 -43.47 4.54 -10.92
CA PHE A 121 -44.51 4.74 -11.88
C PHE A 121 -45.82 4.22 -11.30
#